data_013655190151b5728c98aef24cb47ce4
#
_entry.id   013655190151b5728c98aef24cb47ce4
#
_cell.length_a   1.000
_cell.length_b   1.000
_cell.length_c   1.000
_cell.angle_alpha   90.00
_cell.angle_beta   90.00
_cell.angle_gamma   90.00
#
_symmetry.space_group_name_H-M   'P 1'
#
loop_
_entity.id
_entity.type
_entity.pdbx_description
1 polymer ?
#
loop_
_entity_poly.entity_id
_entity_poly.type
_entity_poly.pdbx_seq_one_letter_code
_entity_poly.pdbx_strand_id
1 'polypeptide(L)'
;MRKILMMLAAAALALPLNAAQPAKKTAKVKKANKKEVKASKKWDHDQVVALITKVNNYWQVNNKPEVRAFWDNAAYHTGNMEVYKMLKDQKMLDYSIRWAEHNDWSGATEANPAKWKYKPYGEGKQHVLFGDWQICFQTYIDLYNIEAAKGNAAASEYMVKRAKEVMHYEAYSQPTDYWWWSD
;
A
#
# COMPACT_ATOMS: atom_id res chain seq x y z
N MET A 1 2.43 14.73 27.60
CA MET A 1 1.86 13.42 27.22
C MET A 1 0.38 13.64 26.91
N ARG A 2 0.03 13.80 25.64
CA ARG A 2 -1.36 13.86 25.18
C ARG A 2 -1.57 12.72 24.17
N LYS A 3 -2.42 11.78 24.57
CA LYS A 3 -2.87 10.66 23.72
C LYS A 3 -3.84 11.21 22.68
N ILE A 4 -3.48 11.13 21.40
CA ILE A 4 -4.41 11.41 20.29
C ILE A 4 -5.04 10.07 19.93
N LEU A 5 -6.31 9.95 20.32
CA LEU A 5 -7.19 8.84 19.96
C LEU A 5 -7.87 9.21 18.64
N MET A 6 -7.51 8.56 17.55
CA MET A 6 -8.26 8.70 16.29
C MET A 6 -9.49 7.81 16.33
N MET A 7 -10.66 8.42 16.48
CA MET A 7 -11.95 7.78 16.23
C MET A 7 -12.29 7.86 14.75
N LEU A 8 -12.42 6.72 14.11
CA LEU A 8 -13.09 6.59 12.80
C LEU A 8 -14.61 6.68 13.03
N ALA A 9 -15.22 7.79 12.66
CA ALA A 9 -16.65 7.93 12.59
C ALA A 9 -17.15 7.65 11.17
N ALA A 10 -17.79 6.52 10.96
CA ALA A 10 -18.54 6.24 9.74
C ALA A 10 -19.89 6.97 9.80
N ALA A 11 -20.06 8.03 9.00
CA ALA A 11 -21.32 8.73 8.83
C ALA A 11 -22.11 8.09 7.69
N ALA A 12 -23.18 7.39 8.01
CA ALA A 12 -24.20 6.96 7.05
C ALA A 12 -25.09 8.15 6.69
N LEU A 13 -25.03 8.64 5.47
CA LEU A 13 -25.94 9.65 4.91
C LEU A 13 -27.17 8.94 4.34
N ALA A 14 -28.30 9.06 5.05
CA ALA A 14 -29.62 8.72 4.54
C ALA A 14 -30.17 9.89 3.71
N LEU A 15 -30.42 9.68 2.43
CA LEU A 15 -31.14 10.61 1.57
C LEU A 15 -32.64 10.24 1.55
N PRO A 16 -33.56 11.21 1.61
CA PRO A 16 -34.98 10.91 1.49
C PRO A 16 -35.38 10.71 0.03
N LEU A 17 -35.98 9.57 -0.26
CA LEU A 17 -36.73 9.36 -1.50
C LEU A 17 -38.07 10.12 -1.41
N ASN A 18 -38.31 11.00 -2.34
CA ASN A 18 -39.65 11.50 -2.61
C ASN A 18 -40.17 11.01 -3.95
N ALA A 19 -41.40 10.55 -3.91
CA ALA A 19 -42.07 9.71 -4.86
C ALA A 19 -42.57 10.45 -6.12
N ALA A 20 -42.63 9.72 -7.22
CA ALA A 20 -43.71 9.82 -8.20
C ALA A 20 -43.95 8.43 -8.79
N GLN A 21 -45.12 7.86 -8.55
CA GLN A 21 -45.57 6.66 -9.26
C GLN A 21 -46.17 7.03 -10.61
N PRO A 22 -46.03 6.15 -11.61
CA PRO A 22 -47.15 5.83 -12.47
C PRO A 22 -47.39 4.33 -12.69
N ALA A 23 -48.69 4.01 -12.58
CA ALA A 23 -49.45 3.00 -13.30
C ALA A 23 -48.89 1.58 -13.51
N LYS A 24 -49.69 0.66 -12.94
CA LYS A 24 -49.70 -0.80 -13.12
C LYS A 24 -49.68 -1.26 -14.56
N LYS A 25 -48.68 -2.09 -14.92
CA LYS A 25 -48.85 -3.14 -15.91
C LYS A 25 -48.45 -4.47 -15.29
N THR A 26 -49.42 -5.34 -15.13
CA THR A 26 -49.23 -6.73 -14.65
C THR A 26 -48.49 -7.52 -15.71
N ALA A 27 -47.19 -7.70 -15.51
CA ALA A 27 -46.40 -8.66 -16.26
C ALA A 27 -46.22 -9.92 -15.40
N LYS A 28 -46.68 -11.07 -15.94
CA LYS A 28 -46.47 -12.40 -15.34
C LYS A 28 -44.98 -12.60 -15.06
N VAL A 29 -44.61 -12.59 -13.79
CA VAL A 29 -43.24 -12.94 -13.32
C VAL A 29 -43.09 -14.45 -13.54
N LYS A 30 -42.33 -14.84 -14.57
CA LYS A 30 -41.83 -16.22 -14.71
C LYS A 30 -40.98 -16.50 -13.48
N LYS A 31 -41.34 -17.56 -12.70
CA LYS A 31 -40.52 -18.08 -11.59
C LYS A 31 -39.11 -18.33 -12.16
N ALA A 32 -38.20 -17.44 -11.81
CA ALA A 32 -36.78 -17.68 -12.01
C ALA A 32 -36.37 -18.84 -11.09
N ASN A 33 -35.87 -19.91 -11.68
CA ASN A 33 -35.25 -21.03 -10.94
C ASN A 33 -34.20 -20.43 -10.01
N LYS A 34 -34.47 -20.55 -8.70
CA LYS A 34 -33.48 -20.30 -7.65
C LYS A 34 -32.38 -21.35 -7.85
N LYS A 35 -31.35 -21.02 -8.66
CA LYS A 35 -30.10 -21.75 -8.60
C LYS A 35 -29.64 -21.61 -7.16
N GLU A 36 -29.59 -22.73 -6.42
CA GLU A 36 -28.91 -22.76 -5.12
C GLU A 36 -27.51 -22.22 -5.33
N VAL A 37 -27.24 -21.06 -4.76
CA VAL A 37 -25.89 -20.53 -4.64
C VAL A 37 -25.17 -21.54 -3.74
N LYS A 38 -24.38 -22.45 -4.32
CA LYS A 38 -23.52 -23.35 -3.56
C LYS A 38 -22.77 -22.46 -2.56
N ALA A 39 -22.95 -22.74 -1.27
CA ALA A 39 -22.23 -22.05 -0.21
C ALA A 39 -20.75 -22.02 -0.60
N SER A 40 -20.14 -20.83 -0.67
CA SER A 40 -18.74 -20.70 -1.03
C SER A 40 -17.93 -21.54 -0.06
N LYS A 41 -17.06 -22.41 -0.61
CA LYS A 41 -16.20 -23.29 0.19
C LYS A 41 -15.43 -22.37 1.16
N LYS A 42 -15.69 -22.51 2.45
CA LYS A 42 -14.97 -21.75 3.46
C LYS A 42 -13.51 -22.18 3.43
N TRP A 43 -12.62 -21.27 3.14
CA TRP A 43 -11.18 -21.51 3.19
C TRP A 43 -10.75 -21.65 4.65
N ASP A 44 -9.96 -22.65 4.96
CA ASP A 44 -9.25 -22.74 6.22
C ASP A 44 -7.92 -21.97 6.17
N HIS A 45 -7.32 -21.77 7.34
CA HIS A 45 -6.06 -21.03 7.47
C HIS A 45 -4.95 -21.62 6.58
N ASP A 46 -4.78 -22.94 6.59
CA ASP A 46 -3.67 -23.60 5.88
C ASP A 46 -3.83 -23.51 4.36
N GLN A 47 -5.05 -23.58 3.87
CA GLN A 47 -5.36 -23.38 2.45
C GLN A 47 -5.04 -21.95 2.01
N VAL A 48 -5.33 -20.95 2.85
CA VAL A 48 -5.02 -19.54 2.56
C VAL A 48 -3.51 -19.35 2.56
N VAL A 49 -2.80 -19.84 3.57
CA VAL A 49 -1.33 -19.77 3.66
C VAL A 49 -0.68 -20.43 2.44
N ALA A 50 -1.11 -21.64 2.07
CA ALA A 50 -0.58 -22.35 0.91
C ALA A 50 -0.81 -21.56 -0.39
N LEU A 51 -1.98 -20.93 -0.56
CA LEU A 51 -2.29 -20.13 -1.73
C LEU A 51 -1.39 -18.86 -1.80
N ILE A 52 -1.28 -18.13 -0.69
CA ILE A 52 -0.43 -16.94 -0.59
C ILE A 52 1.02 -17.28 -0.92
N THR A 53 1.54 -18.36 -0.31
CA THR A 53 2.91 -18.83 -0.55
C THR A 53 3.11 -19.17 -2.03
N LYS A 54 2.17 -19.89 -2.64
CA LYS A 54 2.24 -20.26 -4.07
C LYS A 54 2.25 -19.02 -4.98
N VAL A 55 1.37 -18.05 -4.72
CA VAL A 55 1.29 -16.82 -5.52
C VAL A 55 2.57 -16.01 -5.38
N ASN A 56 3.07 -15.84 -4.16
CA ASN A 56 4.28 -15.08 -3.91
C ASN A 56 5.52 -15.74 -4.55
N ASN A 57 5.67 -17.05 -4.42
CA ASN A 57 6.75 -17.81 -5.07
C ASN A 57 6.68 -17.69 -6.60
N TYR A 58 5.47 -17.78 -7.17
CA TYR A 58 5.29 -17.59 -8.60
C TYR A 58 5.75 -16.19 -9.05
N TRP A 59 5.41 -15.15 -8.30
CA TRP A 59 5.87 -13.80 -8.60
C TRP A 59 7.41 -13.72 -8.59
N GLN A 60 8.06 -14.18 -7.52
CA GLN A 60 9.51 -14.08 -7.36
C GLN A 60 10.31 -14.88 -8.38
N VAL A 61 9.75 -15.96 -8.90
CA VAL A 61 10.40 -16.75 -9.97
C VAL A 61 10.30 -16.04 -11.33
N ASN A 62 9.21 -15.30 -11.57
CA ASN A 62 8.94 -14.69 -12.87
C ASN A 62 9.31 -13.20 -12.95
N ASN A 63 9.69 -12.57 -11.85
CA ASN A 63 10.06 -11.17 -11.79
C ASN A 63 11.39 -10.99 -11.08
N LYS A 64 12.12 -9.96 -11.46
CA LYS A 64 13.37 -9.56 -10.80
C LYS A 64 13.06 -8.50 -9.75
N PRO A 65 13.75 -8.47 -8.60
CA PRO A 65 13.58 -7.41 -7.63
C PRO A 65 14.24 -6.09 -8.07
N GLU A 66 15.17 -6.11 -9.03
CA GLU A 66 15.89 -4.93 -9.51
C GLU A 66 15.02 -4.08 -10.45
N VAL A 67 13.93 -3.52 -9.92
CA VAL A 67 12.96 -2.65 -10.61
C VAL A 67 12.76 -1.36 -9.82
N ARG A 68 12.21 -0.34 -10.47
CA ARG A 68 11.98 0.98 -9.85
C ARG A 68 11.10 0.90 -8.60
N ALA A 69 11.29 1.83 -7.66
CA ALA A 69 10.52 1.92 -6.42
C ALA A 69 9.20 2.72 -6.59
N PHE A 70 8.51 2.57 -7.72
CA PHE A 70 7.23 3.21 -7.97
C PHE A 70 6.08 2.34 -7.44
N TRP A 71 4.88 2.89 -7.30
CA TRP A 71 3.75 2.26 -6.60
C TRP A 71 3.45 0.84 -7.05
N ASP A 72 3.54 0.56 -8.35
CA ASP A 72 3.24 -0.73 -8.96
C ASP A 72 4.11 -1.86 -8.38
N ASN A 73 5.42 -1.60 -8.20
CA ASN A 73 6.35 -2.54 -7.59
C ASN A 73 6.31 -2.44 -6.05
N ALA A 74 6.22 -1.24 -5.52
CA ALA A 74 6.19 -1.01 -4.06
C ALA A 74 5.02 -1.71 -3.38
N ALA A 75 3.83 -1.73 -4.02
CA ALA A 75 2.66 -2.45 -3.52
C ALA A 75 2.93 -3.97 -3.37
N TYR A 76 3.65 -4.56 -4.33
CA TYR A 76 4.06 -5.96 -4.21
C TYR A 76 4.97 -6.17 -2.99
N HIS A 77 5.98 -5.32 -2.80
CA HIS A 77 6.94 -5.46 -1.70
C HIS A 77 6.28 -5.25 -0.33
N THR A 78 5.31 -4.35 -0.23
CA THR A 78 4.47 -4.21 0.98
C THR A 78 3.76 -5.54 1.31
N GLY A 79 3.12 -6.16 0.31
CA GLY A 79 2.49 -7.47 0.47
C GLY A 79 3.48 -8.59 0.80
N ASN A 80 4.67 -8.58 0.17
CA ASN A 80 5.73 -9.56 0.44
C ASN A 80 6.25 -9.47 1.88
N MET A 81 6.33 -8.26 2.46
CA MET A 81 6.69 -8.08 3.86
C MET A 81 5.65 -8.68 4.81
N GLU A 82 4.35 -8.57 4.48
CA GLU A 82 3.30 -9.24 5.27
C GLU A 82 3.42 -10.78 5.18
N VAL A 83 3.74 -11.31 4.00
CA VAL A 83 4.04 -12.75 3.84
C VAL A 83 5.26 -13.15 4.67
N TYR A 84 6.32 -12.36 4.68
CA TYR A 84 7.48 -12.59 5.54
C TYR A 84 7.11 -12.56 7.02
N LYS A 85 6.33 -11.59 7.46
CA LYS A 85 5.88 -11.49 8.87
C LYS A 85 5.11 -12.74 9.31
N MET A 86 4.35 -13.34 8.39
CA MET A 86 3.56 -14.55 8.63
C MET A 86 4.40 -15.81 8.61
N LEU A 87 5.27 -15.99 7.62
CA LEU A 87 5.99 -17.23 7.35
C LEU A 87 7.41 -17.28 7.92
N LYS A 88 8.03 -16.13 8.14
CA LYS A 88 9.45 -15.97 8.50
C LYS A 88 10.43 -16.63 7.49
N ASP A 89 9.99 -16.76 6.24
CA ASP A 89 10.84 -17.27 5.15
C ASP A 89 11.83 -16.21 4.71
N GLN A 90 13.12 -16.49 4.92
CA GLN A 90 14.22 -15.55 4.61
C GLN A 90 14.25 -15.12 3.14
N LYS A 91 13.81 -15.96 2.22
CA LYS A 91 13.75 -15.62 0.78
C LYS A 91 12.84 -14.41 0.50
N MET A 92 11.73 -14.30 1.25
CA MET A 92 10.81 -13.17 1.12
C MET A 92 11.48 -11.88 1.56
N LEU A 93 12.23 -11.94 2.66
CA LEU A 93 12.99 -10.82 3.19
C LEU A 93 14.10 -10.39 2.21
N ASP A 94 14.93 -11.32 1.78
CA ASP A 94 16.06 -11.08 0.87
C ASP A 94 15.60 -10.46 -0.45
N TYR A 95 14.45 -10.90 -0.95
CA TYR A 95 13.88 -10.34 -2.18
C TYR A 95 13.53 -8.86 -2.03
N SER A 96 12.92 -8.46 -0.91
CA SER A 96 12.61 -7.05 -0.65
C SER A 96 13.84 -6.22 -0.30
N ILE A 97 14.84 -6.79 0.38
CA ILE A 97 16.13 -6.12 0.62
C ILE A 97 16.81 -5.78 -0.70
N ARG A 98 16.95 -6.74 -1.62
CA ARG A 98 17.57 -6.52 -2.93
C ARG A 98 16.86 -5.41 -3.72
N TRP A 99 15.54 -5.35 -3.66
CA TRP A 99 14.78 -4.27 -4.28
C TRP A 99 15.06 -2.91 -3.63
N ALA A 100 15.09 -2.84 -2.31
CA ALA A 100 15.38 -1.62 -1.57
C ALA A 100 16.81 -1.12 -1.85
N GLU A 101 17.80 -2.02 -1.86
CA GLU A 101 19.20 -1.73 -2.20
C GLU A 101 19.34 -1.23 -3.65
N HIS A 102 18.66 -1.87 -4.61
CA HIS A 102 18.66 -1.44 -6.01
C HIS A 102 18.14 0.01 -6.18
N ASN A 103 17.26 0.45 -5.30
CA ASN A 103 16.69 1.79 -5.31
C ASN A 103 17.37 2.75 -4.33
N ASP A 104 18.53 2.40 -3.78
CA ASP A 104 19.26 3.21 -2.78
C ASP A 104 18.36 3.68 -1.64
N TRP A 105 17.42 2.84 -1.22
CA TRP A 105 16.44 3.13 -0.16
C TRP A 105 15.65 4.43 -0.40
N SER A 106 15.41 4.73 -1.68
CA SER A 106 14.73 5.95 -2.15
C SER A 106 13.54 5.61 -3.03
N GLY A 107 12.57 6.54 -3.09
CA GLY A 107 11.54 6.59 -4.12
C GLY A 107 12.03 7.46 -5.28
N ALA A 108 11.42 8.62 -5.48
CA ALA A 108 11.96 9.62 -6.41
C ALA A 108 13.30 10.20 -5.93
N THR A 109 14.19 10.54 -6.86
CA THR A 109 15.63 10.75 -6.58
C THR A 109 16.08 12.21 -6.57
N GLU A 110 15.21 13.21 -6.81
CA GLU A 110 15.63 14.61 -6.68
C GLU A 110 16.05 14.92 -5.23
N ALA A 111 17.33 15.22 -5.06
CA ALA A 111 17.93 15.40 -3.73
C ALA A 111 17.75 16.81 -3.17
N ASN A 112 17.46 17.82 -4.02
CA ASN A 112 17.34 19.21 -3.57
C ASN A 112 15.90 19.56 -3.18
N PRO A 113 15.59 19.74 -1.87
CA PRO A 113 14.23 20.07 -1.42
C PRO A 113 13.66 21.36 -2.03
N ALA A 114 14.50 22.32 -2.44
CA ALA A 114 14.02 23.54 -3.11
C ALA A 114 13.38 23.28 -4.47
N LYS A 115 13.62 22.09 -5.06
CA LYS A 115 13.01 21.66 -6.32
C LYS A 115 11.78 20.78 -6.13
N TRP A 116 11.47 20.36 -4.92
CA TRP A 116 10.33 19.50 -4.65
C TRP A 116 9.03 20.28 -4.83
N LYS A 117 8.12 19.70 -5.59
CA LYS A 117 6.83 20.30 -5.91
C LYS A 117 5.73 19.25 -5.83
N TYR A 118 4.56 19.67 -5.35
CA TYR A 118 3.37 18.83 -5.34
C TYR A 118 2.80 18.62 -6.75
N LYS A 119 2.98 19.57 -7.64
CA LYS A 119 2.56 19.49 -9.05
C LYS A 119 3.71 19.86 -10.00
N PRO A 120 3.74 19.29 -11.21
CA PRO A 120 2.87 18.23 -11.73
C PRO A 120 3.20 16.84 -11.11
N TYR A 121 2.25 15.91 -11.22
CA TYR A 121 2.45 14.51 -10.86
C TYR A 121 3.07 13.73 -12.01
N GLY A 122 3.53 12.51 -11.73
CA GLY A 122 3.98 11.60 -12.77
C GLY A 122 5.12 10.68 -12.37
N GLU A 123 5.50 9.83 -13.30
CA GLU A 123 6.49 8.78 -13.10
C GLU A 123 7.96 9.29 -13.13
N GLY A 124 8.17 10.59 -13.36
CA GLY A 124 9.51 11.17 -13.34
C GLY A 124 10.11 11.14 -11.93
N LYS A 125 11.39 10.75 -11.85
CA LYS A 125 12.13 10.64 -10.58
C LYS A 125 12.33 11.95 -9.82
N GLN A 126 11.93 13.08 -10.40
CA GLN A 126 11.91 14.41 -9.75
C GLN A 126 10.65 14.64 -8.90
N HIS A 127 9.62 13.82 -9.04
CA HIS A 127 8.33 14.01 -8.35
C HIS A 127 8.33 13.40 -6.95
N VAL A 128 9.21 13.90 -6.08
CA VAL A 128 9.45 13.37 -4.73
C VAL A 128 8.20 13.43 -3.85
N LEU A 129 7.37 14.45 -4.02
CA LEU A 129 6.15 14.66 -3.22
C LEU A 129 4.92 13.97 -3.83
N PHE A 130 5.11 13.15 -4.85
CA PHE A 130 4.03 12.34 -5.40
C PHE A 130 3.92 11.00 -4.68
N GLY A 131 2.76 10.74 -4.09
CA GLY A 131 2.52 9.58 -3.21
C GLY A 131 2.93 8.24 -3.82
N ASP A 132 2.79 8.06 -5.13
CA ASP A 132 3.20 6.86 -5.85
C ASP A 132 4.70 6.54 -5.72
N TRP A 133 5.54 7.55 -5.50
CA TRP A 133 6.96 7.37 -5.20
C TRP A 133 7.25 7.17 -3.71
N GLN A 134 6.26 7.36 -2.84
CA GLN A 134 6.44 7.27 -1.39
C GLN A 134 5.96 5.93 -0.80
N ILE A 135 5.16 5.16 -1.53
CA ILE A 135 4.65 3.85 -1.09
C ILE A 135 5.80 2.91 -0.70
N CYS A 136 6.95 3.00 -1.37
CA CYS A 136 8.13 2.21 -1.06
C CYS A 136 8.63 2.41 0.39
N PHE A 137 8.39 3.56 0.99
CA PHE A 137 8.82 3.85 2.36
C PHE A 137 8.22 2.92 3.39
N GLN A 138 7.01 2.40 3.13
CA GLN A 138 6.41 1.39 4.00
C GLN A 138 7.31 0.15 4.12
N THR A 139 7.76 -0.38 2.99
CA THR A 139 8.67 -1.53 2.96
C THR A 139 10.01 -1.21 3.64
N TYR A 140 10.57 -0.04 3.38
CA TYR A 140 11.85 0.37 3.99
C TYR A 140 11.76 0.51 5.51
N ILE A 141 10.65 1.04 6.02
CA ILE A 141 10.38 1.12 7.46
C ILE A 141 10.24 -0.28 8.06
N ASP A 142 9.55 -1.20 7.39
CA ASP A 142 9.43 -2.58 7.85
C ASP A 142 10.81 -3.28 7.94
N LEU A 143 11.65 -3.11 6.92
CA LEU A 143 13.01 -3.64 6.91
C LEU A 143 13.89 -3.04 8.01
N TYR A 144 13.83 -1.72 8.18
CA TYR A 144 14.50 -1.03 9.28
C TYR A 144 14.05 -1.56 10.65
N ASN A 145 12.76 -1.72 10.86
CA ASN A 145 12.23 -2.22 12.14
C ASN A 145 12.72 -3.64 12.46
N ILE A 146 12.89 -4.48 11.43
CA ILE A 146 13.46 -5.83 11.60
C ILE A 146 14.92 -5.73 12.08
N GLU A 147 15.72 -4.86 11.48
CA GLU A 147 17.12 -4.66 11.90
C GLU A 147 17.22 -3.97 13.27
N ALA A 148 16.38 -2.99 13.53
CA ALA A 148 16.32 -2.33 14.83
C ALA A 148 15.98 -3.30 15.97
N ALA A 149 15.09 -4.24 15.74
CA ALA A 149 14.73 -5.30 16.69
C ALA A 149 15.90 -6.25 17.00
N LYS A 150 16.90 -6.34 16.10
CA LYS A 150 18.15 -7.09 16.30
C LYS A 150 19.24 -6.27 17.00
N GLY A 151 18.96 -5.02 17.37
CA GLY A 151 19.92 -4.09 17.98
C GLY A 151 20.72 -3.25 16.97
N ASN A 152 20.38 -3.33 15.67
CA ASN A 152 21.11 -2.66 14.59
C ASN A 152 20.53 -1.28 14.20
N ALA A 153 19.70 -0.67 15.03
CA ALA A 153 18.97 0.55 14.68
C ALA A 153 19.87 1.68 14.14
N ALA A 154 20.98 1.98 14.81
CA ALA A 154 21.91 3.04 14.39
C ALA A 154 22.62 2.70 13.07
N ALA A 155 23.03 1.44 12.89
CA ALA A 155 23.71 0.98 11.68
C ALA A 155 22.77 0.93 10.46
N SER A 156 21.45 0.82 10.69
CA SER A 156 20.42 0.68 9.65
C SER A 156 19.65 1.97 9.39
N GLU A 157 20.03 3.08 9.99
CA GLU A 157 19.35 4.38 9.85
C GLU A 157 19.27 4.86 8.38
N TYR A 158 20.23 4.47 7.54
CA TYR A 158 20.22 4.78 6.11
C TYR A 158 18.99 4.24 5.37
N MET A 159 18.40 3.14 5.83
CA MET A 159 17.22 2.51 5.23
C MET A 159 15.99 3.44 5.26
N VAL A 160 15.90 4.31 6.25
CA VAL A 160 14.76 5.21 6.48
C VAL A 160 15.09 6.68 6.33
N LYS A 161 16.36 7.00 6.03
CA LYS A 161 16.82 8.39 5.91
C LYS A 161 15.97 9.19 4.92
N ARG A 162 15.78 8.66 3.71
CA ARG A 162 15.01 9.32 2.67
C ARG A 162 13.54 9.48 3.05
N ALA A 163 12.95 8.44 3.62
CA ALA A 163 11.57 8.52 4.13
C ALA A 163 11.41 9.63 5.17
N LYS A 164 12.34 9.73 6.11
CA LYS A 164 12.33 10.79 7.15
C LYS A 164 12.46 12.19 6.53
N GLU A 165 13.36 12.38 5.56
CA GLU A 165 13.54 13.66 4.87
C GLU A 165 12.27 14.12 4.18
N VAL A 166 11.62 13.23 3.42
CA VAL A 166 10.40 13.54 2.68
C VAL A 166 9.24 13.81 3.63
N MET A 167 9.03 12.93 4.62
CA MET A 167 7.94 13.10 5.59
C MET A 167 8.12 14.36 6.44
N HIS A 168 9.35 14.69 6.81
CA HIS A 168 9.63 15.94 7.52
C HIS A 168 9.32 17.16 6.65
N TYR A 169 9.74 17.13 5.38
CA TYR A 169 9.42 18.21 4.44
C TYR A 169 7.91 18.40 4.31
N GLU A 170 7.15 17.34 4.08
CA GLU A 170 5.69 17.41 3.95
C GLU A 170 5.03 17.92 5.23
N ALA A 171 5.47 17.46 6.40
CA ALA A 171 4.90 17.87 7.68
C ALA A 171 5.08 19.37 7.98
N TYR A 172 6.16 20.00 7.51
CA TYR A 172 6.50 21.39 7.84
C TYR A 172 6.41 22.37 6.65
N SER A 173 6.34 21.87 5.42
CA SER A 173 6.38 22.71 4.21
C SER A 173 5.12 22.55 3.35
N GLN A 174 4.18 21.74 3.77
CA GLN A 174 2.91 21.58 3.07
C GLN A 174 2.14 22.90 3.07
N PRO A 175 1.70 23.40 1.90
CA PRO A 175 1.08 24.72 1.78
C PRO A 175 -0.33 24.80 2.33
N THR A 176 -0.99 23.67 2.55
CA THR A 176 -2.35 23.56 3.09
C THR A 176 -2.48 22.33 4.00
N ASP A 177 -3.50 22.30 4.83
CA ASP A 177 -3.87 21.12 5.64
C ASP A 177 -4.71 20.10 4.86
N TYR A 178 -4.93 20.34 3.57
CA TYR A 178 -5.69 19.49 2.67
C TYR A 178 -4.80 18.47 1.97
N TRP A 179 -5.05 17.19 2.25
CA TRP A 179 -4.42 16.07 1.57
C TRP A 179 -5.31 15.60 0.43
N TRP A 180 -4.84 15.74 -0.77
CA TRP A 180 -5.54 15.27 -1.95
C TRP A 180 -4.57 14.55 -2.90
N TRP A 181 -5.09 13.61 -3.61
CA TRP A 181 -4.23 12.66 -4.29
C TRP A 181 -3.96 13.04 -5.75
N SER A 182 -4.93 13.29 -6.53
CA SER A 182 -4.80 13.84 -7.89
C SER A 182 -6.16 14.27 -8.40
N ASP A 183 -6.17 15.19 -9.33
CA ASP A 183 -7.36 15.59 -10.07
C ASP A 183 -7.47 14.83 -11.37
#